data_8a6b306697bb17a9b8cfcb2e6ac4e56b
#
_entry.id   8a6b306697bb17a9b8cfcb2e6ac4e56b
#
_cell.length_a   1.000
_cell.length_b   1.000
_cell.length_c   1.000
_cell.angle_alpha   90.00
_cell.angle_beta   90.00
_cell.angle_gamma   90.00
#
_symmetry.space_group_name_H-M   'P 1'
#
loop_
_entity.id
_entity.type
_entity.pdbx_description
1 polymer ?
#
loop_
_entity_poly.entity_id
_entity_poly.type
_entity_poly.pdbx_seq_one_letter_code
_entity_poly.pdbx_strand_id
1 'polypeptide(L)'
;MKYVIVGGVAGGASAAARLRRLDETAEIVLFEKGEYISYANCGLPYYIGGVIEERERLFVQTPESFYARFRVEVRVKSEVKRIDAEAKRVTVSDLNSGKTYEESYDKLILSPGAEPVRPPLEGIGEEGIFTLRNVADTDLSLIHI
;
A
#
# COMPACT_ATOMS: atom_id res chain seq x y z
N MET A 1 -9.31 8.84 -19.55
CA MET A 1 -9.41 9.48 -18.21
C MET A 1 -8.28 8.92 -17.35
N LYS A 2 -7.62 9.77 -16.57
CA LYS A 2 -6.53 9.36 -15.67
C LYS A 2 -7.00 9.29 -14.22
N TYR A 3 -6.86 8.12 -13.65
CA TYR A 3 -7.16 7.87 -12.24
C TYR A 3 -5.86 7.70 -11.47
N VAL A 4 -5.74 8.44 -10.37
CA VAL A 4 -4.67 8.22 -9.38
C VAL A 4 -5.28 7.61 -8.12
N ILE A 5 -4.64 6.57 -7.59
CA ILE A 5 -5.08 5.85 -6.41
C ILE A 5 -3.95 5.88 -5.39
N VAL A 6 -4.25 6.28 -4.16
CA VAL A 6 -3.30 6.31 -3.05
C VAL A 6 -3.61 5.17 -2.09
N GLY A 7 -2.65 4.27 -1.93
CA GLY A 7 -2.76 3.04 -1.14
C GLY A 7 -3.15 1.83 -1.97
N GLY A 8 -2.33 0.79 -1.93
CA GLY A 8 -2.37 -0.37 -2.82
C GLY A 8 -2.84 -1.69 -2.20
N VAL A 9 -3.35 -1.69 -0.96
CA VAL A 9 -3.70 -2.96 -0.31
C VAL A 9 -5.14 -3.36 -0.63
N ALA A 10 -6.09 -3.19 0.26
CA ALA A 10 -7.45 -3.70 0.03
C ALA A 10 -8.30 -2.74 -0.82
N GLY A 11 -8.51 -1.51 -0.33
CA GLY A 11 -9.41 -0.54 -0.97
C GLY A 11 -8.91 -0.10 -2.35
N GLY A 12 -7.63 0.31 -2.44
CA GLY A 12 -7.06 0.81 -3.68
C GLY A 12 -6.93 -0.26 -4.76
N ALA A 13 -6.44 -1.46 -4.42
CA ALA A 13 -6.34 -2.56 -5.37
C ALA A 13 -7.73 -2.99 -5.90
N SER A 14 -8.73 -3.05 -5.02
CA SER A 14 -10.11 -3.36 -5.42
C SER A 14 -10.70 -2.28 -6.33
N ALA A 15 -10.48 -1.01 -5.99
CA ALA A 15 -10.93 0.12 -6.81
C ALA A 15 -10.27 0.11 -8.19
N ALA A 16 -8.94 -0.09 -8.25
CA ALA A 16 -8.20 -0.17 -9.51
C ALA A 16 -8.72 -1.28 -10.43
N ALA A 17 -8.90 -2.48 -9.89
CA ALA A 17 -9.45 -3.61 -10.63
C ALA A 17 -10.89 -3.35 -11.12
N ARG A 18 -11.72 -2.66 -10.32
CA ARG A 18 -13.07 -2.29 -10.71
C ARG A 18 -13.08 -1.21 -11.77
N LEU A 19 -12.26 -0.19 -11.65
CA LEU A 19 -12.13 0.88 -12.64
C LEU A 19 -11.75 0.32 -14.01
N ARG A 20 -10.78 -0.58 -14.09
CA ARG A 20 -10.38 -1.20 -15.35
C ARG A 20 -11.52 -1.95 -16.04
N ARG A 21 -12.38 -2.63 -15.26
CA ARG A 21 -13.56 -3.32 -15.81
C ARG A 21 -14.64 -2.36 -16.33
N LEU A 22 -14.67 -1.14 -15.80
CA LEU A 22 -15.63 -0.10 -16.22
C LEU A 22 -15.11 0.74 -17.39
N ASP A 23 -13.78 0.92 -17.48
CA ASP A 23 -13.12 1.70 -18.52
C ASP A 23 -11.78 1.03 -18.89
N GLU A 24 -11.80 0.31 -20.01
CA GLU A 24 -10.63 -0.41 -20.52
C GLU A 24 -9.53 0.53 -21.03
N THR A 25 -9.89 1.77 -21.35
CA THR A 25 -8.97 2.79 -21.89
C THR A 25 -8.40 3.73 -20.85
N ALA A 26 -8.87 3.64 -19.60
CA ALA A 26 -8.40 4.49 -18.51
C ALA A 26 -6.89 4.32 -18.26
N GLU A 27 -6.20 5.42 -18.01
CA GLU A 27 -4.89 5.42 -17.37
C GLU A 27 -5.09 5.30 -15.86
N ILE A 28 -4.50 4.29 -15.24
CA ILE A 28 -4.65 4.04 -13.80
C ILE A 28 -3.25 3.92 -13.19
N VAL A 29 -2.93 4.84 -12.29
CA VAL A 29 -1.68 4.86 -11.53
C VAL A 29 -2.01 4.66 -10.06
N LEU A 30 -1.34 3.71 -9.42
CA LEU A 30 -1.52 3.38 -8.02
C LEU A 30 -0.20 3.62 -7.27
N PHE A 31 -0.24 4.47 -6.25
CA PHE A 31 0.87 4.74 -5.35
C PHE A 31 0.72 3.96 -4.06
N GLU A 32 1.78 3.25 -3.69
CA GLU A 32 1.87 2.55 -2.42
C GLU A 32 3.17 2.96 -1.70
N LYS A 33 3.02 3.42 -0.46
CA LYS A 33 4.16 3.80 0.38
C LYS A 33 5.04 2.62 0.74
N GLY A 34 4.40 1.47 0.99
CA GLY A 34 5.09 0.23 1.31
C GLY A 34 5.71 -0.45 0.09
N GLU A 35 6.25 -1.62 0.31
CA GLU A 35 6.89 -2.44 -0.71
C GLU A 35 5.89 -3.37 -1.41
N TYR A 36 4.78 -3.68 -0.76
CA TYR A 36 3.83 -4.69 -1.21
C TYR A 36 2.43 -4.12 -1.40
N ILE A 37 1.76 -4.60 -2.44
CA ILE A 37 0.35 -4.32 -2.70
C ILE A 37 -0.49 -5.58 -2.49
N SER A 38 -1.79 -5.42 -2.34
CA SER A 38 -2.78 -6.51 -2.41
C SER A 38 -2.38 -7.74 -1.59
N TYR A 39 -1.99 -7.54 -0.35
CA TYR A 39 -1.69 -8.62 0.57
C TYR A 39 -2.79 -8.79 1.64
N ALA A 40 -2.84 -9.98 2.25
CA ALA A 40 -3.81 -10.33 3.27
C ALA A 40 -3.43 -9.74 4.64
N ASN A 41 -3.86 -8.51 4.95
CA ASN A 41 -3.64 -7.90 6.26
C ASN A 41 -4.11 -8.79 7.42
N CYS A 42 -5.27 -9.42 7.27
CA CYS A 42 -5.82 -10.34 8.26
C CYS A 42 -5.01 -11.64 8.39
N GLY A 43 -4.18 -11.97 7.42
CA GLY A 43 -3.29 -13.13 7.44
C GLY A 43 -2.02 -12.94 8.26
N LEU A 44 -1.60 -11.69 8.51
CA LEU A 44 -0.35 -11.41 9.19
C LEU A 44 -0.22 -12.06 10.57
N PRO A 45 -1.22 -12.00 11.47
CA PRO A 45 -1.16 -12.69 12.76
C PRO A 45 -1.08 -14.21 12.61
N TYR A 46 -1.75 -14.78 11.60
CA TYR A 46 -1.73 -16.22 11.34
C TYR A 46 -0.39 -16.70 10.80
N TYR A 47 0.29 -15.85 10.04
CA TYR A 47 1.65 -16.13 9.60
C TYR A 47 2.64 -16.10 10.78
N ILE A 48 2.55 -15.11 11.67
CA ILE A 48 3.37 -15.07 12.90
C ILE A 48 3.09 -16.30 13.77
N GLY A 49 1.83 -16.71 13.89
CA GLY A 49 1.41 -17.87 14.69
C GLY A 49 1.67 -19.23 14.00
N GLY A 50 2.29 -19.28 12.83
CA GLY A 50 2.64 -20.51 12.12
C GLY A 50 1.47 -21.25 11.46
N VAL A 51 0.28 -20.65 11.41
CA VAL A 51 -0.87 -21.24 10.70
C VAL A 51 -0.72 -21.09 9.17
N ILE A 52 -0.21 -19.94 8.75
CA ILE A 52 0.26 -19.74 7.38
C ILE A 52 1.76 -19.98 7.39
N GLU A 53 2.20 -21.08 6.81
CA GLU A 53 3.60 -21.50 6.83
C GLU A 53 4.47 -20.77 5.80
N GLU A 54 3.89 -20.45 4.64
CA GLU A 54 4.59 -19.84 3.52
C GLU A 54 4.27 -18.35 3.42
N ARG A 55 5.30 -17.50 3.50
CA ARG A 55 5.18 -16.04 3.42
C ARG A 55 4.49 -15.58 2.14
N GLU A 56 4.74 -16.27 1.04
CA GLU A 56 4.20 -15.98 -0.28
C GLU A 56 2.67 -16.05 -0.32
N ARG A 57 2.06 -16.82 0.56
CA ARG A 57 0.59 -16.92 0.68
C ARG A 57 -0.08 -15.66 1.22
N LEU A 58 0.70 -14.75 1.77
CA LEU A 58 0.19 -13.44 2.16
C LEU A 58 -0.14 -12.56 0.96
N PHE A 59 0.54 -12.77 -0.17
CA PHE A 59 0.44 -11.89 -1.33
C PHE A 59 -0.60 -12.40 -2.33
N VAL A 60 -1.59 -11.56 -2.62
CA VAL A 60 -2.64 -11.85 -3.60
C VAL A 60 -2.19 -11.43 -4.99
N GLN A 61 -1.52 -10.30 -5.10
CA GLN A 61 -0.97 -9.77 -6.35
C GLN A 61 0.38 -9.08 -6.09
N THR A 62 1.28 -9.17 -7.07
CA THR A 62 2.47 -8.32 -7.16
C THR A 62 2.21 -7.15 -8.13
N PRO A 63 3.05 -6.09 -8.13
CA PRO A 63 2.95 -5.02 -9.11
C PRO A 63 2.91 -5.53 -10.56
N GLU A 64 3.76 -6.50 -10.89
CA GLU A 64 3.89 -7.08 -12.22
C GLU A 64 2.64 -7.88 -12.61
N SER A 65 2.15 -8.75 -11.71
CA SER A 65 0.93 -9.53 -11.96
C SER A 65 -0.31 -8.63 -12.05
N PHE A 66 -0.32 -7.55 -11.27
CA PHE A 66 -1.41 -6.58 -11.29
C PHE A 66 -1.41 -5.77 -12.59
N TYR A 67 -0.24 -5.37 -13.07
CA TYR A 67 -0.10 -4.74 -14.39
C TYR A 67 -0.51 -5.69 -15.52
N ALA A 68 -0.01 -6.92 -15.51
CA ALA A 68 -0.34 -7.91 -16.54
C ALA A 68 -1.85 -8.17 -16.65
N ARG A 69 -2.54 -8.21 -15.50
CA ARG A 69 -3.97 -8.53 -15.44
C ARG A 69 -4.87 -7.33 -15.67
N PHE A 70 -4.52 -6.17 -15.11
CA PHE A 70 -5.40 -5.00 -15.04
C PHE A 70 -4.83 -3.76 -15.73
N ARG A 71 -3.62 -3.80 -16.28
CA ARG A 71 -2.95 -2.64 -16.90
C ARG A 71 -2.93 -1.43 -15.96
N VAL A 72 -2.71 -1.66 -14.67
CA VAL A 72 -2.56 -0.62 -13.64
C VAL A 72 -1.06 -0.42 -13.41
N GLU A 73 -0.59 0.81 -13.59
CA GLU A 73 0.77 1.18 -13.23
C GLU A 73 0.88 1.29 -11.71
N VAL A 74 1.66 0.41 -11.10
CA VAL A 74 1.88 0.40 -9.65
C VAL A 74 3.25 0.94 -9.33
N ARG A 75 3.29 1.96 -8.48
CA ARG A 75 4.52 2.54 -7.95
C ARG A 75 4.58 2.30 -6.45
N VAL A 76 5.34 1.28 -6.05
CA VAL A 76 5.66 0.99 -4.64
C VAL A 76 6.76 1.91 -4.14
N LYS A 77 6.96 1.97 -2.81
CA LYS A 77 7.91 2.88 -2.15
C LYS A 77 7.74 4.33 -2.61
N SER A 78 6.48 4.71 -2.88
CA SER A 78 6.09 6.00 -3.43
C SER A 78 5.02 6.61 -2.55
N GLU A 79 5.40 7.59 -1.73
CA GLU A 79 4.51 8.22 -0.76
C GLU A 79 3.92 9.51 -1.31
N VAL A 80 2.60 9.58 -1.37
CA VAL A 80 1.90 10.83 -1.69
C VAL A 80 1.93 11.72 -0.45
N LYS A 81 2.63 12.85 -0.54
CA LYS A 81 2.83 13.81 0.55
C LYS A 81 1.80 14.93 0.57
N ARG A 82 1.33 15.33 -0.58
CA ARG A 82 0.43 16.47 -0.74
C ARG A 82 -0.55 16.24 -1.87
N ILE A 83 -1.74 16.79 -1.72
CA ILE A 83 -2.79 16.83 -2.75
C ILE A 83 -3.10 18.29 -3.03
N ASP A 84 -3.01 18.68 -4.29
CA ASP A 84 -3.52 19.93 -4.81
C ASP A 84 -4.80 19.63 -5.60
N ALA A 85 -5.94 19.87 -4.97
CA ALA A 85 -7.24 19.54 -5.54
C ALA A 85 -7.65 20.50 -6.67
N GLU A 86 -7.18 21.74 -6.62
CA GLU A 86 -7.47 22.76 -7.64
C GLU A 86 -6.67 22.48 -8.92
N ALA A 87 -5.36 22.24 -8.76
CA ALA A 87 -4.49 21.88 -9.87
C ALA A 87 -4.64 20.41 -10.33
N LYS A 88 -5.41 19.60 -9.60
CA LYS A 88 -5.55 18.14 -9.80
C LYS A 88 -4.20 17.43 -9.90
N ARG A 89 -3.36 17.64 -8.91
CA ARG A 89 -2.04 17.03 -8.80
C ARG A 89 -1.80 16.46 -7.41
N VAL A 90 -0.98 15.42 -7.37
CA VAL A 90 -0.40 14.92 -6.13
C VAL A 90 1.11 15.09 -6.17
N THR A 91 1.71 15.43 -5.02
CA THR A 91 3.16 15.45 -4.84
C THR A 91 3.59 14.11 -4.27
N VAL A 92 4.46 13.42 -4.98
CA VAL A 92 4.92 12.06 -4.65
C VAL A 92 6.40 12.10 -4.28
N SER A 93 6.75 11.45 -3.17
CA SER A 93 8.14 11.19 -2.78
C SER A 93 8.49 9.74 -3.13
N ASP A 94 9.47 9.54 -4.00
CA ASP A 94 10.09 8.24 -4.23
C ASP A 94 11.04 7.95 -3.06
N LEU A 95 10.69 6.96 -2.25
CA LEU A 95 11.44 6.60 -1.04
C LEU A 95 12.74 5.86 -1.34
N ASN A 96 12.94 5.35 -2.55
CA ASN A 96 14.20 4.74 -2.96
C ASN A 96 15.24 5.79 -3.32
N SER A 97 14.85 6.80 -4.09
CA SER A 97 15.78 7.84 -4.59
C SER A 97 15.76 9.13 -3.76
N GLY A 98 14.76 9.32 -2.90
CA GLY A 98 14.51 10.56 -2.17
C GLY A 98 14.00 11.70 -3.06
N LYS A 99 13.75 11.46 -4.33
CA LYS A 99 13.27 12.49 -5.26
C LYS A 99 11.75 12.72 -5.08
N THR A 100 11.36 13.97 -5.29
CA THR A 100 9.97 14.38 -5.27
C THR A 100 9.54 14.82 -6.65
N TYR A 101 8.33 14.42 -7.06
CA TYR A 101 7.74 14.79 -8.34
C TYR A 101 6.24 14.99 -8.22
N GLU A 102 5.63 15.56 -9.25
CA GLU A 102 4.19 15.73 -9.33
C GLU A 102 3.56 14.75 -10.31
N GLU A 103 2.38 14.25 -9.98
CA GLU A 103 1.54 13.41 -10.83
C GLU A 103 0.16 14.05 -10.96
N SER A 104 -0.29 14.23 -12.20
CA SER A 104 -1.62 14.80 -12.48
C SER A 104 -2.69 13.72 -12.50
N TYR A 105 -3.94 14.10 -12.23
CA TYR A 105 -5.08 13.19 -12.28
C TYR A 105 -6.36 13.89 -12.76
N ASP A 106 -7.28 13.13 -13.35
CA ASP A 106 -8.66 13.56 -13.55
C ASP A 106 -9.52 13.25 -12.33
N LYS A 107 -9.30 12.06 -11.73
CA LYS A 107 -9.97 11.57 -10.51
C LYS A 107 -8.95 10.99 -9.56
N LEU A 108 -9.14 11.22 -8.27
CA LEU A 108 -8.29 10.73 -7.17
C LEU A 108 -9.10 9.84 -6.25
N ILE A 109 -8.54 8.68 -5.89
CA ILE A 109 -9.08 7.76 -4.89
C ILE A 109 -8.07 7.68 -3.74
N LEU A 110 -8.56 7.88 -2.52
CA LEU A 110 -7.76 7.81 -1.31
C LEU A 110 -8.11 6.55 -0.53
N SER A 111 -7.12 5.67 -0.35
CA SER A 111 -7.20 4.43 0.43
C SER A 111 -5.93 4.25 1.28
N PRO A 112 -5.52 5.27 2.07
CA PRO A 112 -4.22 5.28 2.74
C PRO A 112 -4.12 4.27 3.88
N GLY A 113 -5.22 3.64 4.27
CA GLY A 113 -5.29 2.73 5.40
C GLY A 113 -5.28 3.45 6.74
N ALA A 114 -4.68 2.81 7.74
CA ALA A 114 -4.60 3.32 9.10
C ALA A 114 -3.23 2.94 9.71
N GLU A 115 -2.87 3.61 10.79
CA GLU A 115 -1.71 3.24 11.59
C GLU A 115 -2.14 2.79 12.98
N PRO A 116 -1.38 1.90 13.66
CA PRO A 116 -1.67 1.50 15.01
C PRO A 116 -1.59 2.68 15.97
N VAL A 117 -2.59 2.82 16.82
CA VAL A 117 -2.57 3.78 17.90
C VAL A 117 -1.62 3.27 18.99
N ARG A 118 -0.70 4.10 19.44
CA ARG A 118 0.11 3.85 20.65
C ARG A 118 -0.50 4.65 21.80
N PRO A 119 -1.27 4.00 22.68
CA PRO A 119 -1.88 4.68 23.82
C PRO A 119 -0.79 5.17 24.78
N PRO A 120 -1.04 6.22 25.59
CA PRO A 120 -0.07 6.75 26.53
C PRO A 120 0.02 5.86 27.81
N LEU A 121 0.50 4.63 27.60
CA LEU A 121 0.75 3.68 28.68
C LEU A 121 2.22 3.69 29.05
N GLU A 122 2.51 3.50 30.35
CA GLU A 122 3.88 3.34 30.82
C GLU A 122 4.51 2.11 30.17
N GLY A 123 5.75 2.26 29.66
CA GLY A 123 6.47 1.20 29.00
C GLY A 123 6.11 0.95 27.53
N ILE A 124 5.14 1.62 26.92
CA ILE A 124 4.73 1.38 25.52
C ILE A 124 5.85 1.64 24.48
N GLY A 125 6.85 2.39 24.89
CA GLY A 125 8.02 2.72 24.06
C GLY A 125 9.25 1.83 24.31
N GLU A 126 9.14 0.84 25.19
CA GLU A 126 10.25 -0.04 25.53
C GLU A 126 10.66 -0.92 24.37
N GLU A 127 11.93 -1.34 24.38
CA GLU A 127 12.48 -2.26 23.40
C GLU A 127 11.74 -3.61 23.46
N GLY A 128 11.44 -4.18 22.30
CA GLY A 128 10.70 -5.44 22.21
C GLY A 128 9.16 -5.29 22.13
N ILE A 129 8.63 -4.06 22.18
CA ILE A 129 7.20 -3.81 21.96
C ILE A 129 6.96 -3.39 20.49
N PHE A 130 6.29 -4.25 19.75
CA PHE A 130 6.01 -4.07 18.33
C PHE A 130 4.53 -3.82 18.08
N THR A 131 4.26 -3.12 16.99
CA THR A 131 2.92 -3.03 16.40
C THR A 131 2.85 -3.96 15.19
N LEU A 132 1.67 -4.45 14.86
CA LEU A 132 1.45 -5.29 13.69
C LEU A 132 0.47 -4.61 12.74
N ARG A 133 0.98 -4.02 11.66
CA ARG A 133 0.16 -3.33 10.66
C ARG A 133 0.41 -3.81 9.24
N ASN A 134 1.63 -4.11 8.90
CA ASN A 134 2.07 -4.43 7.55
C ASN A 134 3.04 -5.61 7.53
N VAL A 135 3.49 -5.98 6.33
CA VAL A 135 4.41 -7.11 6.16
C VAL A 135 5.77 -6.86 6.83
N ALA A 136 6.27 -5.63 6.79
CA ALA A 136 7.54 -5.29 7.41
C ALA A 136 7.48 -5.45 8.94
N ASP A 137 6.37 -5.04 9.57
CA ASP A 137 6.14 -5.26 11.01
C ASP A 137 6.13 -6.77 11.34
N THR A 138 5.54 -7.58 10.45
CA THR A 138 5.48 -9.04 10.58
C THR A 138 6.87 -9.65 10.51
N ASP A 139 7.64 -9.27 9.50
CA ASP A 139 9.02 -9.76 9.33
C ASP A 139 9.88 -9.36 10.53
N LEU A 140 9.74 -8.12 11.03
CA LEU A 140 10.43 -7.65 12.23
C LEU A 140 10.03 -8.46 13.48
N SER A 141 8.75 -8.74 13.67
CA SER A 141 8.27 -9.54 14.79
C SER A 141 8.86 -10.96 14.76
N LEU A 142 8.92 -11.60 13.60
CA LEU A 142 9.47 -12.95 13.43
C LEU A 142 10.97 -13.02 13.68
N ILE A 143 11.74 -11.98 13.38
CA ILE A 143 13.18 -11.92 13.69
C ILE A 143 13.43 -11.95 15.21
N HIS A 144 12.49 -11.44 16.02
CA HIS A 144 12.62 -11.32 17.46
C HIS A 144 11.94 -12.46 18.24
N ILE A 145 11.19 -13.32 17.60
CA ILE A 145 10.59 -14.52 18.20
C ILE A 145 11.57 -15.68 18.13
#